data_837d4a0057cc890e0b699ba400d0ad24
#
_entry.id   837d4a0057cc890e0b699ba400d0ad24
#
_cell.length_a   1.000
_cell.length_b   1.000
_cell.length_c   1.000
_cell.angle_alpha   90.00
_cell.angle_beta   90.00
_cell.angle_gamma   90.00
#
_symmetry.space_group_name_H-M   'P 1'
#
loop_
_entity.id
_entity.type
_entity.pdbx_description
1 polymer ?
#
loop_
_entity_poly.entity_id
_entity_poly.type
_entity_poly.pdbx_seq_one_letter_code
_entity_poly.pdbx_strand_id
1 'polypeptide(L)'
;MITEDLNLFLSNLNVFYRKLQNYHWNVKGEDFFIVHAKLEELYNDINEQIDEIAEHILIIDGEPLGTMNDYLEIAQIQEAQNEKIFSSKIFENILKDYNILIENATKVKEDAENEKKCATSALMDEYLLDFKKKVWMIRQTLMKWFVVSTIYHIYKKIIKITHNSFN
;
A
#
# COMPACT_ATOMS: atom_id res chain seq x y z
N MET A 1 5.05 -23.01 0.30
CA MET A 1 3.74 -23.68 0.61
C MET A 1 2.70 -22.58 0.89
N ILE A 2 1.44 -22.79 0.56
CA ILE A 2 0.37 -21.76 0.66
C ILE A 2 0.33 -21.06 2.04
N THR A 3 0.47 -21.80 3.15
CA THR A 3 0.45 -21.22 4.51
C THR A 3 1.60 -20.25 4.75
N GLU A 4 2.77 -20.50 4.22
CA GLU A 4 3.93 -19.58 4.34
C GLU A 4 3.71 -18.31 3.53
N ASP A 5 3.19 -18.43 2.30
CA ASP A 5 2.86 -17.29 1.44
C ASP A 5 1.71 -16.46 2.02
N LEU A 6 0.69 -17.10 2.63
CA LEU A 6 -0.37 -16.41 3.36
C LEU A 6 0.16 -15.70 4.62
N ASN A 7 1.09 -16.30 5.36
CA ASN A 7 1.72 -15.65 6.51
C ASN A 7 2.60 -14.46 6.10
N LEU A 8 3.28 -14.52 4.96
CA LEU A 8 3.98 -13.37 4.37
C LEU A 8 2.99 -12.26 3.99
N PHE A 9 1.87 -12.63 3.36
CA PHE A 9 0.81 -11.70 3.01
C PHE A 9 0.20 -11.05 4.26
N LEU A 10 -0.14 -11.84 5.29
CA LEU A 10 -0.64 -11.39 6.59
C LEU A 10 0.33 -10.43 7.27
N SER A 11 1.62 -10.71 7.23
CA SER A 11 2.66 -9.88 7.81
C SER A 11 2.77 -8.53 7.09
N ASN A 12 2.72 -8.53 5.77
CA ASN A 12 2.70 -7.31 4.97
C ASN A 12 1.44 -6.46 5.24
N LEU A 13 0.25 -7.08 5.38
CA LEU A 13 -0.98 -6.38 5.77
C LEU A 13 -0.83 -5.71 7.15
N ASN A 14 -0.27 -6.39 8.16
CA ASN A 14 -0.06 -5.84 9.50
C ASN A 14 0.89 -4.64 9.51
N VAL A 15 2.02 -4.71 8.81
CA VAL A 15 2.96 -3.60 8.70
C VAL A 15 2.33 -2.45 7.91
N PHE A 16 1.58 -2.75 6.84
CA PHE A 16 0.90 -1.74 6.04
C PHE A 16 -0.21 -1.03 6.82
N TYR A 17 -1.00 -1.77 7.61
CA TYR A 17 -1.99 -1.20 8.53
C TYR A 17 -1.38 -0.14 9.44
N ARG A 18 -0.30 -0.49 10.14
CA ARG A 18 0.40 0.44 11.03
C ARG A 18 1.01 1.63 10.29
N LYS A 19 1.54 1.41 9.10
CA LYS A 19 2.07 2.45 8.22
C LYS A 19 0.99 3.45 7.78
N LEU A 20 -0.21 2.97 7.42
CA LEU A 20 -1.34 3.82 7.07
C LEU A 20 -1.81 4.67 8.26
N GLN A 21 -1.85 4.11 9.47
CA GLN A 21 -2.15 4.87 10.69
C GLN A 21 -1.09 5.94 10.96
N ASN A 22 0.19 5.62 10.81
CA ASN A 22 1.26 6.60 10.94
C ASN A 22 1.08 7.76 9.95
N TYR A 23 0.76 7.47 8.70
CA TYR A 23 0.48 8.49 7.69
C TYR A 23 -0.77 9.31 8.02
N HIS A 24 -1.85 8.69 8.51
CA HIS A 24 -3.07 9.36 8.95
C HIS A 24 -2.78 10.40 10.03
N TRP A 25 -1.92 10.09 11.00
CA TRP A 25 -1.53 11.04 12.07
C TRP A 25 -0.54 12.11 11.61
N ASN A 26 0.25 11.82 10.59
CA ASN A 26 1.38 12.65 10.18
C ASN A 26 1.18 13.40 8.86
N VAL A 27 0.11 13.15 8.11
CA VAL A 27 -0.19 13.89 6.89
C VAL A 27 -0.27 15.39 7.17
N LYS A 28 0.22 16.20 6.22
CA LYS A 28 0.17 17.67 6.25
C LYS A 28 -0.09 18.22 4.84
N GLY A 29 -0.62 19.44 4.77
CA GLY A 29 -0.86 20.17 3.52
C GLY A 29 -2.29 20.66 3.39
N GLU A 30 -2.58 21.29 2.26
CA GLU A 30 -3.89 21.89 1.98
C GLU A 30 -5.02 20.86 1.86
N ASP A 31 -4.68 19.62 1.50
CA ASP A 31 -5.57 18.49 1.34
C ASP A 31 -5.70 17.62 2.61
N PHE A 32 -5.20 18.12 3.78
CA PHE A 32 -5.17 17.40 5.05
C PHE A 32 -6.48 16.69 5.38
N PHE A 33 -7.60 17.40 5.38
CA PHE A 33 -8.88 16.83 5.80
C PHE A 33 -9.33 15.66 4.92
N ILE A 34 -9.16 15.78 3.61
CA ILE A 34 -9.57 14.75 2.65
C ILE A 34 -8.65 13.54 2.76
N VAL A 35 -7.34 13.75 2.83
CA VAL A 35 -6.37 12.66 2.87
C VAL A 35 -6.35 11.98 4.22
N HIS A 36 -6.49 12.73 5.31
CA HIS A 36 -6.61 12.18 6.67
C HIS A 36 -7.81 11.20 6.75
N ALA A 37 -9.00 11.61 6.30
CA ALA A 37 -10.17 10.75 6.26
C ALA A 37 -9.98 9.53 5.33
N LYS A 38 -9.34 9.72 4.16
CA LYS A 38 -9.08 8.62 3.22
C LYS A 38 -8.11 7.58 3.77
N LEU A 39 -7.09 8.03 4.52
CA LEU A 39 -6.17 7.12 5.18
C LEU A 39 -6.86 6.29 6.28
N GLU A 40 -7.86 6.88 6.97
CA GLU A 40 -8.69 6.16 7.93
C GLU A 40 -9.50 5.05 7.27
N GLU A 41 -10.17 5.32 6.16
CA GLU A 41 -10.86 4.31 5.37
C GLU A 41 -9.91 3.17 4.96
N LEU A 42 -8.71 3.52 4.46
CA LEU A 42 -7.75 2.54 4.00
C LEU A 42 -7.24 1.63 5.14
N TYR A 43 -6.91 2.19 6.31
CA TYR A 43 -6.44 1.32 7.39
C TYR A 43 -7.56 0.48 8.00
N ASN A 44 -8.81 0.95 8.01
CA ASN A 44 -9.95 0.14 8.44
C ASN A 44 -10.17 -1.05 7.49
N ASP A 45 -10.14 -0.83 6.17
CA ASP A 45 -10.22 -1.90 5.17
C ASP A 45 -9.11 -2.94 5.39
N ILE A 46 -7.86 -2.50 5.60
CA ILE A 46 -6.74 -3.42 5.84
C ILE A 46 -6.90 -4.19 7.15
N ASN A 47 -7.48 -3.57 8.19
CA ASN A 47 -7.73 -4.26 9.46
C ASN A 47 -8.73 -5.43 9.29
N GLU A 48 -9.78 -5.26 8.50
CA GLU A 48 -10.72 -6.34 8.16
C GLU A 48 -10.02 -7.45 7.37
N GLN A 49 -9.16 -7.09 6.43
CA GLN A 49 -8.39 -8.06 5.64
C GLN A 49 -7.38 -8.85 6.49
N ILE A 50 -6.78 -8.26 7.51
CA ILE A 50 -5.89 -8.97 8.46
C ILE A 50 -6.63 -10.11 9.14
N ASP A 51 -7.83 -9.83 9.66
CA ASP A 51 -8.66 -10.82 10.35
C ASP A 51 -9.08 -11.95 9.39
N GLU A 52 -9.59 -11.58 8.22
CA GLU A 52 -10.03 -12.53 7.20
C GLU A 52 -8.88 -13.46 6.74
N ILE A 53 -7.66 -12.96 6.54
CA ILE A 53 -6.52 -13.79 6.13
C ILE A 53 -6.05 -14.68 7.27
N ALA A 54 -6.02 -14.18 8.52
CA ALA A 54 -5.66 -14.99 9.68
C ALA A 54 -6.66 -16.14 9.88
N GLU A 55 -7.97 -15.89 9.80
CA GLU A 55 -9.01 -16.91 9.85
C GLU A 55 -8.93 -17.87 8.65
N HIS A 56 -8.64 -17.37 7.45
CA HIS A 56 -8.47 -18.24 6.29
C HIS A 56 -7.31 -19.22 6.43
N ILE A 57 -6.20 -18.81 7.06
CA ILE A 57 -5.08 -19.70 7.38
C ILE A 57 -5.56 -20.82 8.31
N LEU A 58 -6.39 -20.52 9.33
CA LEU A 58 -6.97 -21.54 10.22
C LEU A 58 -7.94 -22.45 9.47
N ILE A 59 -8.77 -21.93 8.57
CA ILE A 59 -9.73 -22.69 7.75
C ILE A 59 -9.02 -23.76 6.90
N ILE A 60 -7.80 -23.50 6.47
CA ILE A 60 -7.00 -24.47 5.68
C ILE A 60 -6.05 -25.30 6.53
N ASP A 61 -6.31 -25.41 7.84
CA ASP A 61 -5.53 -26.15 8.84
C ASP A 61 -4.08 -25.66 8.99
N GLY A 62 -3.83 -24.36 8.73
CA GLY A 62 -2.55 -23.69 8.94
C GLY A 62 -2.46 -22.98 10.29
N GLU A 63 -1.30 -22.42 10.61
CA GLU A 63 -1.06 -21.63 11.81
C GLU A 63 -0.73 -20.17 11.40
N PRO A 64 -1.59 -19.19 11.71
CA PRO A 64 -1.29 -17.79 11.41
C PRO A 64 -0.26 -17.24 12.40
N LEU A 65 0.68 -16.43 11.91
CA LEU A 65 1.54 -15.62 12.75
C LEU A 65 0.67 -14.61 13.52
N GLY A 66 1.04 -14.32 14.78
CA GLY A 66 0.21 -13.49 15.67
C GLY A 66 0.97 -12.45 16.49
N THR A 67 2.28 -12.29 16.28
CA THR A 67 3.04 -11.28 17.01
C THR A 67 3.66 -10.23 16.10
N MET A 68 3.82 -9.00 16.60
CA MET A 68 4.47 -7.93 15.84
C MET A 68 5.92 -8.28 15.45
N ASN A 69 6.62 -9.04 16.29
CA ASN A 69 7.97 -9.49 16.01
C ASN A 69 8.01 -10.40 14.78
N ASP A 70 7.11 -11.39 14.73
CA ASP A 70 7.02 -12.32 13.60
C ASP A 70 6.69 -11.58 12.30
N TYR A 71 5.76 -10.62 12.36
CA TYR A 71 5.40 -9.82 11.19
C TYR A 71 6.58 -9.00 10.67
N LEU A 72 7.32 -8.32 11.55
CA LEU A 72 8.48 -7.50 11.17
C LEU A 72 9.66 -8.33 10.65
N GLU A 73 9.78 -9.58 11.09
CA GLU A 73 10.85 -10.48 10.65
C GLU A 73 10.74 -10.85 9.18
N ILE A 74 9.51 -11.08 8.68
CA ILE A 74 9.31 -11.57 7.31
C ILE A 74 8.69 -10.54 6.35
N ALA A 75 8.07 -9.46 6.85
CA ALA A 75 7.41 -8.48 6.00
C ALA A 75 8.38 -7.80 5.01
N GLN A 76 7.92 -7.63 3.79
CA GLN A 76 8.61 -6.90 2.72
C GLN A 76 8.30 -5.40 2.77
N ILE A 77 7.10 -5.04 3.27
CA ILE A 77 6.69 -3.66 3.48
C ILE A 77 7.44 -3.09 4.69
N GLN A 78 8.03 -1.91 4.52
CA GLN A 78 8.77 -1.23 5.58
C GLN A 78 7.86 -0.24 6.32
N GLU A 79 8.09 -0.07 7.62
CA GLU A 79 7.39 0.93 8.44
C GLU A 79 7.62 2.36 7.94
N ALA A 80 6.69 3.26 8.26
CA ALA A 80 6.86 4.69 8.04
C ALA A 80 7.70 5.35 9.14
N GLN A 81 8.41 6.41 8.79
CA GLN A 81 9.09 7.25 9.78
C GLN A 81 8.08 8.15 10.53
N ASN A 82 8.39 8.46 11.80
CA ASN A 82 7.57 9.37 12.62
C ASN A 82 7.85 10.83 12.26
N GLU A 83 7.42 11.26 11.07
CA GLU A 83 7.64 12.61 10.58
C GLU A 83 6.42 13.17 9.84
N LYS A 84 6.28 14.50 9.83
CA LYS A 84 5.22 15.15 9.04
C LYS A 84 5.51 15.06 7.54
N ILE A 85 4.57 14.51 6.79
CA ILE A 85 4.73 14.14 5.38
C ILE A 85 3.59 14.68 4.51
N PHE A 86 3.89 15.09 3.28
CA PHE A 86 2.88 15.54 2.31
C PHE A 86 2.16 14.35 1.65
N SER A 87 0.90 14.56 1.33
CA SER A 87 0.01 13.56 0.71
C SER A 87 0.59 12.91 -0.55
N SER A 88 1.23 13.69 -1.42
CA SER A 88 1.86 13.16 -2.64
C SER A 88 2.88 12.07 -2.32
N LYS A 89 3.72 12.30 -1.30
CA LYS A 89 4.73 11.31 -0.89
C LYS A 89 4.11 10.10 -0.22
N ILE A 90 3.05 10.30 0.57
CA ILE A 90 2.26 9.22 1.16
C ILE A 90 1.72 8.31 0.05
N PHE A 91 1.05 8.87 -0.96
CA PHE A 91 0.45 8.08 -2.03
C PHE A 91 1.49 7.39 -2.93
N GLU A 92 2.66 8.00 -3.16
CA GLU A 92 3.78 7.31 -3.83
C GLU A 92 4.24 6.07 -3.06
N ASN A 93 4.33 6.15 -1.73
CA ASN A 93 4.73 5.03 -0.89
C ASN A 93 3.63 3.96 -0.85
N ILE A 94 2.37 4.34 -0.66
CA ILE A 94 1.22 3.43 -0.67
C ILE A 94 1.12 2.66 -1.99
N LEU A 95 1.42 3.29 -3.13
CA LEU A 95 1.46 2.59 -4.43
C LEU A 95 2.49 1.48 -4.46
N LYS A 96 3.66 1.69 -3.87
CA LYS A 96 4.70 0.65 -3.77
C LYS A 96 4.24 -0.50 -2.90
N ASP A 97 3.61 -0.16 -1.76
CA ASP A 97 3.12 -1.15 -0.81
C ASP A 97 1.99 -2.01 -1.42
N TYR A 98 1.03 -1.38 -2.13
CA TYR A 98 0.00 -2.15 -2.86
C TYR A 98 0.57 -3.05 -3.96
N ASN A 99 1.65 -2.67 -4.63
CA ASN A 99 2.29 -3.55 -5.61
C ASN A 99 2.88 -4.80 -4.93
N ILE A 100 3.49 -4.66 -3.75
CA ILE A 100 3.96 -5.81 -2.95
C ILE A 100 2.77 -6.72 -2.57
N LEU A 101 1.66 -6.14 -2.09
CA LEU A 101 0.46 -6.91 -1.74
C LEU A 101 -0.13 -7.62 -2.97
N ILE A 102 -0.15 -6.98 -4.14
CA ILE A 102 -0.60 -7.59 -5.38
C ILE A 102 0.31 -8.76 -5.80
N GLU A 103 1.63 -8.63 -5.67
CA GLU A 103 2.58 -9.69 -5.94
C GLU A 103 2.37 -10.87 -5.00
N ASN A 104 2.20 -10.63 -3.69
CA ASN A 104 1.93 -11.69 -2.72
C ASN A 104 0.58 -12.38 -2.99
N ALA A 105 -0.51 -11.64 -3.20
CA ALA A 105 -1.80 -12.22 -3.51
C ALA A 105 -1.78 -13.04 -4.82
N THR A 106 -1.03 -12.58 -5.83
CA THR A 106 -0.84 -13.32 -7.08
C THR A 106 -0.12 -14.65 -6.82
N LYS A 107 0.95 -14.63 -6.01
CA LYS A 107 1.71 -15.84 -5.66
C LYS A 107 0.85 -16.84 -4.91
N VAL A 108 0.10 -16.40 -3.89
CA VAL A 108 -0.84 -17.27 -3.15
C VAL A 108 -1.88 -17.87 -4.09
N LYS A 109 -2.43 -17.08 -5.02
CA LYS A 109 -3.40 -17.54 -6.02
C LYS A 109 -2.82 -18.66 -6.89
N GLU A 110 -1.64 -18.43 -7.47
CA GLU A 110 -0.97 -19.41 -8.35
C GLU A 110 -0.71 -20.73 -7.61
N ASP A 111 -0.24 -20.68 -6.35
CA ASP A 111 -0.02 -21.86 -5.54
C ASP A 111 -1.33 -22.57 -5.17
N ALA A 112 -2.40 -21.80 -4.88
CA ALA A 112 -3.72 -22.34 -4.63
C ALA A 112 -4.31 -23.06 -5.84
N GLU A 113 -4.13 -22.53 -7.05
CA GLU A 113 -4.54 -23.18 -8.29
C GLU A 113 -3.78 -24.49 -8.52
N ASN A 114 -2.47 -24.48 -8.33
CA ASN A 114 -1.62 -25.68 -8.46
C ASN A 114 -2.01 -26.79 -7.47
N GLU A 115 -2.38 -26.41 -6.24
CA GLU A 115 -2.83 -27.34 -5.20
C GLU A 115 -4.34 -27.61 -5.23
N LYS A 116 -5.10 -27.05 -6.20
CA LYS A 116 -6.56 -27.18 -6.35
C LYS A 116 -7.35 -26.66 -5.15
N LYS A 117 -6.85 -25.67 -4.46
CA LYS A 117 -7.51 -24.97 -3.33
C LYS A 117 -8.36 -23.81 -3.85
N CYS A 118 -9.50 -24.12 -4.47
CA CYS A 118 -10.35 -23.16 -5.16
C CYS A 118 -10.84 -21.99 -4.28
N ALA A 119 -11.12 -22.24 -2.99
CA ALA A 119 -11.57 -21.19 -2.08
C ALA A 119 -10.46 -20.14 -1.84
N THR A 120 -9.21 -20.58 -1.65
CA THR A 120 -8.06 -19.69 -1.50
C THR A 120 -7.80 -18.89 -2.78
N SER A 121 -7.87 -19.53 -3.95
CA SER A 121 -7.73 -18.85 -5.24
C SER A 121 -8.82 -17.79 -5.45
N ALA A 122 -10.08 -18.10 -5.13
CA ALA A 122 -11.20 -17.16 -5.24
C ALA A 122 -11.04 -15.97 -4.29
N LEU A 123 -10.64 -16.19 -3.05
CA LEU A 123 -10.36 -15.12 -2.08
C LEU A 123 -9.26 -14.17 -2.60
N MET A 124 -8.20 -14.70 -3.19
CA MET A 124 -7.14 -13.87 -3.77
C MET A 124 -7.60 -13.07 -4.98
N ASP A 125 -8.56 -13.57 -5.78
CA ASP A 125 -9.15 -12.79 -6.88
C ASP A 125 -9.88 -11.55 -6.36
N GLU A 126 -10.59 -11.63 -5.24
CA GLU A 126 -11.26 -10.48 -4.61
C GLU A 126 -10.24 -9.42 -4.16
N TYR A 127 -9.15 -9.83 -3.49
CA TYR A 127 -8.06 -8.93 -3.11
C TYR A 127 -7.39 -8.28 -4.30
N LEU A 128 -7.11 -9.04 -5.36
CA LEU A 128 -6.47 -8.52 -6.57
C LEU A 128 -7.34 -7.46 -7.26
N LEU A 129 -8.66 -7.66 -7.31
CA LEU A 129 -9.60 -6.68 -7.86
C LEU A 129 -9.64 -5.40 -7.03
N ASP A 130 -9.73 -5.53 -5.70
CA ASP A 130 -9.77 -4.41 -4.77
C ASP A 130 -8.46 -3.60 -4.82
N PHE A 131 -7.30 -4.24 -4.70
CA PHE A 131 -6.01 -3.55 -4.72
C PHE A 131 -5.73 -2.87 -6.06
N LYS A 132 -6.05 -3.52 -7.19
CA LYS A 132 -5.92 -2.89 -8.52
C LYS A 132 -6.80 -1.66 -8.66
N LYS A 133 -8.02 -1.68 -8.09
CA LYS A 133 -8.91 -0.51 -8.06
C LYS A 133 -8.31 0.61 -7.21
N LYS A 134 -7.79 0.31 -6.02
CA LYS A 134 -7.12 1.29 -5.13
C LYS A 134 -5.89 1.89 -5.80
N VAL A 135 -5.05 1.07 -6.44
CA VAL A 135 -3.90 1.52 -7.23
C VAL A 135 -4.32 2.47 -8.35
N TRP A 136 -5.38 2.14 -9.10
CA TRP A 136 -5.90 3.03 -10.14
C TRP A 136 -6.34 4.39 -9.57
N MET A 137 -7.12 4.40 -8.48
CA MET A 137 -7.59 5.64 -7.84
C MET A 137 -6.44 6.52 -7.34
N ILE A 138 -5.42 5.91 -6.71
CA ILE A 138 -4.24 6.63 -6.21
C ILE A 138 -3.44 7.21 -7.37
N ARG A 139 -3.27 6.48 -8.47
CA ARG A 139 -2.59 6.99 -9.68
C ARG A 139 -3.31 8.22 -10.24
N GLN A 140 -4.66 8.24 -10.27
CA GLN A 140 -5.42 9.41 -10.72
C GLN A 140 -5.16 10.62 -9.81
N THR A 141 -5.06 10.41 -8.51
CA THR A 141 -4.72 11.48 -7.55
C THR A 141 -3.33 12.04 -7.82
N LEU A 142 -2.33 11.20 -8.08
CA LEU A 142 -0.95 11.61 -8.35
C LEU A 142 -0.76 12.31 -9.70
N MET A 143 -1.61 12.08 -10.70
CA MET A 143 -1.52 12.76 -12.00
C MET A 143 -1.58 14.29 -11.90
N LYS A 144 -2.37 14.84 -10.97
CA LYS A 144 -2.41 16.29 -10.72
C LYS A 144 -1.06 16.85 -10.27
N TRP A 145 -0.33 16.10 -9.46
CA TRP A 145 0.97 16.52 -8.93
C TRP A 145 2.07 16.49 -10.00
N PHE A 146 2.02 15.53 -10.93
CA PHE A 146 2.98 15.46 -12.03
C PHE A 146 2.90 16.68 -12.94
N VAL A 147 1.69 17.13 -13.28
CA VAL A 147 1.48 18.32 -14.13
C VAL A 147 2.01 19.59 -13.44
N VAL A 148 1.68 19.80 -12.17
CA VAL A 148 2.12 20.98 -11.39
C VAL A 148 3.64 20.97 -11.20
N SER A 149 4.23 19.85 -10.86
CA SER A 149 5.69 19.70 -10.70
C SER A 149 6.43 19.94 -12.01
N THR A 150 5.93 19.44 -13.14
CA THR A 150 6.53 19.65 -14.45
C THR A 150 6.47 21.12 -14.87
N ILE A 151 5.32 21.78 -14.68
CA ILE A 151 5.16 23.22 -14.96
C ILE A 151 6.10 24.05 -14.08
N TYR A 152 6.22 23.74 -12.79
CA TYR A 152 7.13 24.43 -11.87
C TYR A 152 8.60 24.27 -12.27
N HIS A 153 9.02 23.09 -12.69
CA HIS A 153 10.39 22.83 -13.19
C HIS A 153 10.69 23.58 -14.49
N ILE A 154 9.73 23.61 -15.42
CA ILE A 154 9.84 24.37 -16.66
C ILE A 154 9.95 25.87 -16.33
N TYR A 155 9.10 26.39 -15.46
CA TYR A 155 9.11 27.78 -15.03
C TYR A 155 10.45 28.19 -14.38
N LYS A 156 10.98 27.38 -13.47
CA LYS A 156 12.32 27.61 -12.88
C LYS A 156 13.44 27.61 -13.93
N LYS A 157 13.35 26.73 -14.92
CA LYS A 157 14.35 26.65 -15.99
C LYS A 157 14.32 27.90 -16.89
N ILE A 158 13.13 28.43 -17.19
CA ILE A 158 12.93 29.66 -17.95
C ILE A 158 13.51 30.85 -17.18
N ILE A 159 13.18 31.05 -15.90
CA ILE A 159 13.72 32.13 -15.08
C ILE A 159 15.26 32.10 -15.04
N LYS A 160 15.86 30.92 -14.92
CA LYS A 160 17.32 30.79 -14.87
C LYS A 160 17.99 31.18 -16.21
N ILE A 161 17.33 30.93 -17.34
CA ILE A 161 17.80 31.31 -18.67
C ILE A 161 17.68 32.83 -18.84
N THR A 162 16.59 33.44 -18.45
CA THR A 162 16.39 34.90 -18.55
C THR A 162 17.37 35.67 -17.67
N HIS A 163 17.68 35.22 -16.48
CA HIS A 163 18.68 35.85 -15.59
C HIS A 163 20.12 35.80 -16.16
N ASN A 164 20.47 34.71 -16.84
CA ASN A 164 21.81 34.54 -17.44
C ASN A 164 21.96 35.31 -18.79
N SER A 165 20.89 35.82 -19.38
CA SER A 165 20.91 36.58 -20.63
C SER A 165 21.04 38.10 -20.42
N PHE A 166 21.04 38.57 -19.17
CA PHE A 166 21.13 40.00 -18.81
C PHE A 166 22.43 40.34 -18.03
N ASN A 167 23.35 39.39 -17.92
CA ASN A 167 24.72 39.58 -17.47
C ASN A 167 25.70 39.26 -18.61
#